data_5e6a579f4bb6b587f8c76f6a6f98c451
#
_entry.id   5e6a579f4bb6b587f8c76f6a6f98c451
#
_cell.length_a   1.000
_cell.length_b   1.000
_cell.length_c   1.000
_cell.angle_alpha   90.00
_cell.angle_beta   90.00
_cell.angle_gamma   90.00
#
_symmetry.space_group_name_H-M   'P 1'
#
loop_
_entity.id
_entity.type
_entity.pdbx_description
1 polymer ?
#
loop_
_entity_poly.entity_id
_entity_poly.type
_entity_poly.pdbx_seq_one_letter_code
_entity_poly.pdbx_strand_id
1 'polypeptide(L)'
;DVCSSDLSDGLAIAEKHGLPGIIKEFIVSHHGTTSTGYFLTQYLNDGGDPEDVAEFYYDGVKPVTKEQVVLMICDAVEAASRSLKDYSQQNISSLVDRIVDGKVREDQLSDADISIRDINRMKEVIKSYLMQMYHSRVSYPKRKENAKK
;
A
#
# COMPACT_ATOMS: atom_id res chain seq x y z
N ASP A 1 -8.77 14.05 -11.87
CA ASP A 1 -7.46 14.50 -11.37
C ASP A 1 -7.25 14.38 -9.84
N VAL A 2 -7.85 13.38 -9.21
CA VAL A 2 -7.75 13.29 -7.74
C VAL A 2 -6.40 12.70 -7.29
N CYS A 3 -5.70 11.96 -8.13
CA CYS A 3 -4.52 11.20 -7.73
C CYS A 3 -3.17 11.85 -8.07
N SER A 4 -3.11 12.62 -9.13
CA SER A 4 -1.91 13.39 -9.50
C SER A 4 -1.72 14.61 -8.59
N SER A 5 -2.83 15.20 -8.09
CA SER A 5 -2.77 16.34 -7.18
C SER A 5 -2.17 15.99 -5.80
N ASP A 6 -2.45 14.79 -5.27
CA ASP A 6 -2.01 14.43 -3.91
C ASP A 6 -0.48 14.41 -3.75
N LEU A 7 0.26 13.91 -4.75
CA LEU A 7 1.73 13.91 -4.70
C LEU A 7 2.30 15.32 -4.86
N SER A 8 1.77 16.11 -5.79
CA SER A 8 2.21 17.48 -6.04
C SER A 8 1.88 18.40 -4.86
N ASP A 9 0.70 18.26 -4.27
CA ASP A 9 0.28 19.03 -3.09
C ASP A 9 1.11 18.63 -1.87
N GLY A 10 1.37 17.33 -1.68
CA GLY A 10 2.26 16.84 -0.63
C GLY A 10 3.68 17.40 -0.75
N LEU A 11 4.23 17.43 -1.97
CA LEU A 11 5.54 18.00 -2.24
C LEU A 11 5.56 19.51 -1.98
N ALA A 12 4.55 20.26 -2.43
CA ALA A 12 4.45 21.69 -2.19
C ALA A 12 4.36 22.03 -0.69
N ILE A 13 3.62 21.24 0.08
CA ILE A 13 3.55 21.39 1.55
C ILE A 13 4.91 21.12 2.18
N ALA A 14 5.60 20.05 1.75
CA ALA A 14 6.93 19.71 2.25
C ALA A 14 7.95 20.80 1.95
N GLU A 15 7.89 21.42 0.79
CA GLU A 15 8.74 22.55 0.41
C GLU A 15 8.46 23.78 1.24
N LYS A 16 7.18 24.14 1.38
CA LYS A 16 6.74 25.29 2.20
C LYS A 16 7.22 25.19 3.64
N HIS A 17 7.28 23.97 4.19
CA HIS A 17 7.73 23.73 5.56
C HIS A 17 9.21 23.38 5.70
N GLY A 18 9.97 23.44 4.61
CA GLY A 18 11.42 23.20 4.61
C GLY A 18 11.80 21.78 5.01
N LEU A 19 10.98 20.77 4.68
CA LEU A 19 11.30 19.40 5.01
C LEU A 19 12.55 18.92 4.26
N PRO A 20 13.36 18.03 4.88
CA PRO A 20 14.54 17.45 4.25
C PRO A 20 14.24 16.80 2.90
N GLY A 21 15.21 16.85 1.97
CA GLY A 21 15.08 16.27 0.63
C GLY A 21 14.64 14.82 0.64
N ILE A 22 15.20 14.02 1.55
CA ILE A 22 14.82 12.61 1.71
C ILE A 22 13.33 12.40 1.97
N ILE A 23 12.68 13.28 2.73
CA ILE A 23 11.22 13.18 2.98
C ILE A 23 10.46 13.47 1.69
N LYS A 24 10.91 14.45 0.91
CA LYS A 24 10.31 14.77 -0.39
C LYS A 24 10.43 13.60 -1.37
N GLU A 25 11.56 12.90 -1.38
CA GLU A 25 11.76 11.69 -2.18
C GLU A 25 10.76 10.58 -1.80
N PHE A 26 10.48 10.39 -0.51
CA PHE A 26 9.44 9.46 -0.06
C PHE A 26 8.05 9.88 -0.52
N ILE A 27 7.72 11.18 -0.48
CA ILE A 27 6.42 11.68 -0.93
C ILE A 27 6.19 11.34 -2.41
N VAL A 28 7.16 11.56 -3.28
CA VAL A 28 6.98 11.34 -4.72
C VAL A 28 7.12 9.88 -5.16
N SER A 29 7.69 9.01 -4.31
CA SER A 29 7.97 7.60 -4.68
C SER A 29 7.03 6.57 -4.07
N HIS A 30 6.25 6.91 -3.01
CA HIS A 30 5.50 5.89 -2.27
C HIS A 30 4.35 5.24 -3.08
N HIS A 31 3.84 5.90 -4.10
CA HIS A 31 2.92 5.30 -5.07
C HIS A 31 3.61 4.86 -6.36
N GLY A 32 4.83 5.34 -6.61
CA GLY A 32 5.55 5.09 -7.85
C GLY A 32 4.78 5.62 -9.06
N THR A 33 4.77 4.84 -10.12
CA THR A 33 4.02 5.10 -11.36
C THR A 33 2.85 4.12 -11.52
N THR A 34 2.30 3.60 -10.42
CA THR A 34 1.21 2.63 -10.45
C THR A 34 -0.13 3.27 -10.77
N SER A 35 -1.10 2.45 -11.21
CA SER A 35 -2.46 2.92 -11.40
C SER A 35 -3.22 3.03 -10.08
N THR A 36 -4.23 3.90 -10.06
CA THR A 36 -5.27 3.95 -9.03
C THR A 36 -6.26 2.82 -9.27
N GLY A 37 -5.87 1.61 -8.95
CA GLY A 37 -6.52 0.37 -9.38
C GLY A 37 -8.03 0.33 -9.19
N TYR A 38 -8.57 0.91 -8.11
CA TYR A 38 -10.01 0.97 -7.88
C TYR A 38 -10.71 1.85 -8.94
N PHE A 39 -10.25 3.08 -9.13
CA PHE A 39 -10.87 4.04 -10.06
C PHE A 39 -10.69 3.62 -11.50
N LEU A 40 -9.52 3.10 -11.87
CA LEU A 40 -9.28 2.55 -13.19
C LEU A 40 -10.23 1.38 -13.50
N THR A 41 -10.37 0.46 -12.55
CA THR A 41 -11.26 -0.69 -12.73
C THR A 41 -12.72 -0.24 -12.88
N GLN A 42 -13.16 0.73 -12.07
CA GLN A 42 -14.51 1.29 -12.18
C GLN A 42 -14.72 1.97 -13.53
N TYR A 43 -13.78 2.81 -13.97
CA TYR A 43 -13.85 3.49 -15.26
C TYR A 43 -14.02 2.51 -16.43
N LEU A 44 -13.18 1.46 -16.46
CA LEU A 44 -13.24 0.45 -17.51
C LEU A 44 -14.54 -0.39 -17.46
N ASN A 45 -15.03 -0.70 -16.27
CA ASN A 45 -16.30 -1.43 -16.10
C ASN A 45 -17.52 -0.58 -16.54
N ASP A 46 -17.44 0.74 -16.40
CA ASP A 46 -18.46 1.68 -16.84
C ASP A 46 -18.38 1.98 -18.34
N GLY A 47 -17.49 1.29 -19.07
CA GLY A 47 -17.36 1.40 -20.54
C GLY A 47 -16.39 2.50 -20.99
N GLY A 48 -15.49 2.94 -20.10
CA GLY A 48 -14.42 3.89 -20.42
C GLY A 48 -13.44 3.34 -21.47
N ASP A 49 -12.84 4.25 -22.24
CA ASP A 49 -11.92 3.90 -23.31
C ASP A 49 -10.57 3.39 -22.72
N PRO A 50 -10.12 2.18 -23.08
CA PRO A 50 -8.80 1.69 -22.67
C PRO A 50 -7.62 2.55 -23.14
N GLU A 51 -7.79 3.45 -24.10
CA GLU A 51 -6.74 4.37 -24.55
C GLU A 51 -6.65 5.62 -23.67
N ASP A 52 -7.71 5.96 -22.89
CA ASP A 52 -7.78 7.12 -22.02
C ASP A 52 -7.44 6.83 -20.56
N VAL A 53 -6.61 5.81 -20.30
CA VAL A 53 -6.28 5.36 -18.94
C VAL A 53 -5.13 6.13 -18.28
N ALA A 54 -4.44 7.00 -19.00
CA ALA A 54 -3.27 7.70 -18.49
C ALA A 54 -3.54 8.53 -17.21
N GLU A 55 -4.74 9.09 -17.09
CA GLU A 55 -5.16 9.89 -15.93
C GLU A 55 -5.30 9.08 -14.62
N PHE A 56 -5.34 7.76 -14.75
CA PHE A 56 -5.46 6.85 -13.60
C PHE A 56 -4.10 6.38 -13.07
N TYR A 57 -3.01 6.87 -13.61
CA TYR A 57 -1.66 6.55 -13.15
C TYR A 57 -1.09 7.71 -12.33
N TYR A 58 -0.36 7.37 -11.26
CA TYR A 58 0.34 8.38 -10.48
C TYR A 58 1.50 8.97 -11.28
N ASP A 59 1.62 10.28 -11.24
CA ASP A 59 2.77 11.02 -11.80
C ASP A 59 3.88 11.12 -10.75
N GLY A 60 4.28 9.97 -10.24
CA GLY A 60 5.34 9.82 -9.26
C GLY A 60 6.63 9.28 -9.89
N VAL A 61 7.55 8.88 -9.04
CA VAL A 61 8.80 8.23 -9.46
C VAL A 61 8.90 6.84 -8.81
N LYS A 62 9.52 5.89 -9.49
CA LYS A 62 9.78 4.58 -8.92
C LYS A 62 10.72 4.70 -7.72
N PRO A 63 10.55 3.89 -6.67
CA PRO A 63 11.47 3.84 -5.55
C PRO A 63 12.86 3.39 -5.99
N VAL A 64 13.89 4.05 -5.47
CA VAL A 64 15.30 3.75 -5.77
C VAL A 64 16.05 3.16 -4.57
N THR A 65 15.50 3.28 -3.36
CA THR A 65 16.08 2.70 -2.14
C THR A 65 15.17 1.62 -1.55
N LYS A 66 15.76 0.73 -0.73
CA LYS A 66 15.00 -0.32 -0.01
C LYS A 66 13.93 0.28 0.90
N GLU A 67 14.24 1.38 1.55
CA GLU A 67 13.34 2.10 2.45
C GLU A 67 12.13 2.64 1.71
N GLN A 68 12.33 3.20 0.52
CA GLN A 68 11.24 3.68 -0.34
C GLN A 68 10.37 2.51 -0.81
N VAL A 69 10.97 1.36 -1.19
CA VAL A 69 10.22 0.13 -1.51
C VAL A 69 9.39 -0.34 -0.32
N VAL A 70 9.98 -0.37 0.89
CA VAL A 70 9.27 -0.78 2.10
C VAL A 70 8.07 0.12 2.35
N LEU A 71 8.23 1.45 2.22
CA LEU A 71 7.12 2.38 2.39
C LEU A 71 6.01 2.14 1.36
N MET A 72 6.35 2.02 0.07
CA MET A 72 5.39 1.73 -1.01
C MET A 72 4.57 0.47 -0.71
N ILE A 73 5.23 -0.60 -0.29
CA ILE A 73 4.57 -1.87 0.00
C ILE A 73 3.70 -1.76 1.26
N CYS A 74 4.20 -1.13 2.33
CA CYS A 74 3.45 -0.98 3.57
C CYS A 74 2.18 -0.13 3.37
N ASP A 75 2.26 0.95 2.61
CA ASP A 75 1.11 1.79 2.26
C ASP A 75 0.07 1.00 1.47
N ALA A 76 0.48 0.33 0.38
CA ALA A 76 -0.41 -0.47 -0.44
C ALA A 76 -1.07 -1.63 0.33
N VAL A 77 -0.32 -2.30 1.21
CA VAL A 77 -0.84 -3.39 2.06
C VAL A 77 -1.79 -2.84 3.12
N GLU A 78 -1.49 -1.70 3.73
CA GLU A 78 -2.36 -1.05 4.72
C GLU A 78 -3.70 -0.69 4.09
N ALA A 79 -3.68 0.01 2.96
CA ALA A 79 -4.89 0.39 2.22
C ALA A 79 -5.72 -0.84 1.83
N ALA A 80 -5.10 -1.86 1.26
CA ALA A 80 -5.79 -3.08 0.85
C ALA A 80 -6.32 -3.91 2.04
N SER A 81 -5.64 -3.90 3.18
CA SER A 81 -6.05 -4.64 4.38
C SER A 81 -7.37 -4.16 4.97
N ARG A 82 -7.75 -2.90 4.75
CA ARG A 82 -9.03 -2.33 5.18
C ARG A 82 -10.24 -3.01 4.53
N SER A 83 -10.06 -3.61 3.36
CA SER A 83 -11.11 -4.31 2.62
C SER A 83 -11.25 -5.79 3.00
N LEU A 84 -10.37 -6.33 3.84
CA LEU A 84 -10.46 -7.71 4.30
C LEU A 84 -11.67 -7.89 5.21
N LYS A 85 -12.50 -8.88 4.89
CA LYS A 85 -13.65 -9.29 5.73
C LYS A 85 -13.24 -10.22 6.87
N ASP A 86 -12.13 -10.92 6.69
CA ASP A 86 -11.57 -11.88 7.63
C ASP A 86 -10.04 -11.76 7.64
N TYR A 87 -9.48 -11.65 8.83
CA TYR A 87 -8.05 -11.49 9.09
C TYR A 87 -7.37 -12.81 9.45
N SER A 88 -7.83 -13.93 8.87
CA SER A 88 -7.15 -15.22 8.98
C SER A 88 -5.73 -15.14 8.42
N GLN A 89 -4.85 -16.00 8.93
CA GLN A 89 -3.47 -16.10 8.46
C GLN A 89 -3.40 -16.28 6.93
N GLN A 90 -4.30 -17.09 6.37
CA GLN A 90 -4.34 -17.35 4.93
C GLN A 90 -4.70 -16.09 4.14
N ASN A 91 -5.71 -15.32 4.57
CA ASN A 91 -6.14 -14.11 3.90
C ASN A 91 -5.09 -13.00 3.98
N ILE A 92 -4.46 -12.83 5.14
CA ILE A 92 -3.34 -11.89 5.31
C ILE A 92 -2.17 -12.28 4.42
N SER A 93 -1.78 -13.57 4.41
CA SER A 93 -0.68 -14.04 3.57
C SER A 93 -0.96 -13.80 2.09
N SER A 94 -2.14 -14.20 1.62
CA SER A 94 -2.55 -14.01 0.22
C SER A 94 -2.61 -12.54 -0.19
N LEU A 95 -3.05 -11.66 0.72
CA LEU A 95 -3.08 -10.22 0.47
C LEU A 95 -1.66 -9.67 0.25
N VAL A 96 -0.76 -9.95 1.19
CA VAL A 96 0.63 -9.45 1.12
C VAL A 96 1.33 -9.96 -0.13
N ASP A 97 1.21 -11.27 -0.41
CA ASP A 97 1.82 -11.85 -1.61
C ASP A 97 1.28 -11.19 -2.88
N ARG A 98 -0.04 -11.04 -3.00
CA ARG A 98 -0.66 -10.40 -4.16
C ARG A 98 -0.19 -8.97 -4.37
N ILE A 99 -0.08 -8.16 -3.31
CA ILE A 99 0.36 -6.76 -3.40
C ILE A 99 1.83 -6.69 -3.84
N VAL A 100 2.71 -7.44 -3.18
CA VAL A 100 4.14 -7.41 -3.50
C VAL A 100 4.40 -7.93 -4.91
N ASP A 101 3.80 -9.07 -5.28
CA ASP A 101 3.97 -9.66 -6.61
C ASP A 101 3.33 -8.77 -7.70
N GLY A 102 2.29 -8.01 -7.36
CA GLY A 102 1.73 -6.97 -8.21
C GLY A 102 2.74 -5.88 -8.51
N LYS A 103 3.35 -5.28 -7.49
CA LYS A 103 4.37 -4.24 -7.65
C LYS A 103 5.60 -4.71 -8.45
N VAL A 104 6.01 -5.97 -8.26
CA VAL A 104 7.09 -6.58 -9.08
C VAL A 104 6.67 -6.70 -10.54
N ARG A 105 5.46 -7.19 -10.83
CA ARG A 105 4.96 -7.33 -12.21
C ARG A 105 4.73 -5.99 -12.91
N GLU A 106 4.36 -4.96 -12.16
CA GLU A 106 4.21 -3.58 -12.65
C GLU A 106 5.55 -2.85 -12.78
N ASP A 107 6.66 -3.56 -12.63
CA ASP A 107 8.02 -3.03 -12.76
C ASP A 107 8.35 -1.87 -11.79
N GLN A 108 7.67 -1.83 -10.64
CA GLN A 108 7.85 -0.71 -9.70
C GLN A 108 9.13 -0.82 -8.86
N LEU A 109 9.75 -1.99 -8.79
CA LEU A 109 10.92 -2.25 -7.96
C LEU A 109 12.24 -2.33 -8.75
N SER A 110 12.19 -2.11 -10.08
CA SER A 110 13.34 -2.29 -10.98
C SER A 110 14.51 -1.34 -10.73
N ASP A 111 14.21 -0.14 -10.24
CA ASP A 111 15.22 0.91 -10.05
C ASP A 111 15.84 0.86 -8.63
N ALA A 112 15.30 0.00 -7.75
CA ALA A 112 15.77 -0.12 -6.39
C ALA A 112 16.85 -1.21 -6.25
N ASP A 113 17.89 -0.92 -5.46
CA ASP A 113 18.90 -1.92 -5.07
C ASP A 113 18.32 -2.87 -4.00
N ILE A 114 17.39 -3.72 -4.43
CA ILE A 114 16.71 -4.69 -3.56
C ILE A 114 16.85 -6.11 -4.12
N SER A 115 17.26 -7.06 -3.28
CA SER A 115 17.37 -8.45 -3.67
C SER A 115 16.05 -9.21 -3.49
N ILE A 116 15.89 -10.33 -4.21
CA ILE A 116 14.76 -11.25 -3.99
C ILE A 116 14.70 -11.75 -2.53
N ARG A 117 15.86 -11.91 -1.89
CA ARG A 117 15.92 -12.27 -0.45
C ARG A 117 15.30 -11.18 0.42
N ASP A 118 15.60 -9.90 0.14
CA ASP A 118 15.03 -8.76 0.87
C ASP A 118 13.50 -8.71 0.68
N ILE A 119 13.02 -8.92 -0.54
CA ILE A 119 11.58 -8.96 -0.86
C ILE A 119 10.89 -10.08 -0.07
N ASN A 120 11.44 -11.28 -0.07
CA ASN A 120 10.86 -12.40 0.68
C ASN A 120 10.86 -12.12 2.19
N ARG A 121 11.95 -11.56 2.74
CA ARG A 121 12.02 -11.18 4.14
C ARG A 121 11.00 -10.10 4.50
N MET A 122 10.84 -9.10 3.65
CA MET A 122 9.84 -8.04 3.82
C MET A 122 8.42 -8.63 3.86
N LYS A 123 8.06 -9.53 2.94
CA LYS A 123 6.77 -10.24 2.96
C LYS A 123 6.51 -10.91 4.31
N GLU A 124 7.47 -11.69 4.82
CA GLU A 124 7.31 -12.41 6.10
C GLU A 124 7.16 -11.46 7.30
N VAL A 125 7.92 -10.38 7.33
CA VAL A 125 7.82 -9.38 8.40
C VAL A 125 6.45 -8.70 8.38
N ILE A 126 5.96 -8.27 7.21
CA ILE A 126 4.66 -7.61 7.05
C ILE A 126 3.52 -8.56 7.44
N LYS A 127 3.55 -9.82 6.98
CA LYS A 127 2.56 -10.86 7.35
C LYS A 127 2.51 -11.04 8.87
N SER A 128 3.67 -11.21 9.51
CA SER A 128 3.77 -11.38 10.96
C SER A 128 3.22 -10.17 11.72
N TYR A 129 3.57 -8.96 11.29
CA TYR A 129 3.09 -7.73 11.90
C TYR A 129 1.57 -7.57 11.79
N LEU A 130 1.00 -7.80 10.61
CA LEU A 130 -0.45 -7.74 10.42
C LEU A 130 -1.19 -8.78 11.26
N MET A 131 -0.69 -10.00 11.34
CA MET A 131 -1.28 -11.02 12.20
C MET A 131 -1.31 -10.58 13.66
N GLN A 132 -0.20 -10.03 14.18
CA GLN A 132 -0.15 -9.52 15.56
C GLN A 132 -1.12 -8.36 15.78
N MET A 133 -1.16 -7.41 14.84
CA MET A 133 -2.02 -6.24 14.93
C MET A 133 -3.51 -6.61 14.96
N TYR A 134 -3.93 -7.57 14.14
CA TYR A 134 -5.33 -7.96 14.07
C TYR A 134 -5.73 -8.99 15.13
N HIS A 135 -4.81 -9.86 15.59
CA HIS A 135 -5.08 -10.73 16.74
C HIS A 135 -5.32 -9.96 18.05
N SER A 136 -4.63 -8.85 18.26
CA SER A 136 -4.82 -8.01 19.44
C SER A 136 -6.17 -7.26 19.44
N ARG A 137 -6.89 -7.24 18.32
CA ARG A 137 -8.22 -6.62 18.17
C ARG A 137 -9.39 -7.56 18.38
N VAL A 138 -9.16 -8.85 18.65
CA VAL A 138 -10.23 -9.78 19.02
C VAL A 138 -10.72 -9.40 20.42
N SER A 139 -11.89 -8.77 20.49
CA SER A 139 -12.53 -8.46 21.77
C SER A 139 -13.00 -9.76 22.42
N TYR A 140 -12.40 -10.15 23.54
CA TYR A 140 -12.88 -11.26 24.33
C TYR A 140 -14.30 -10.97 24.82
N PRO A 141 -15.27 -11.90 24.65
CA PRO A 141 -16.61 -11.71 25.15
C PRO A 141 -16.58 -11.56 26.67
N LYS A 142 -17.17 -10.48 27.18
CA LYS A 142 -17.30 -10.29 28.62
C LYS A 142 -18.17 -11.40 29.20
N ARG A 143 -17.69 -12.09 30.25
CA ARG A 143 -18.45 -13.09 30.99
C ARG A 143 -19.70 -12.43 31.56
N LYS A 144 -20.90 -12.93 31.19
CA LYS A 144 -22.13 -12.49 31.83
C LYS A 144 -22.08 -12.93 33.29
N GLU A 145 -21.99 -11.99 34.21
CA GLU A 145 -22.21 -12.30 35.64
C GLU A 145 -23.65 -12.75 35.78
N ASN A 146 -23.82 -14.00 36.23
CA ASN A 146 -25.14 -14.53 36.63
C ASN A 146 -25.61 -13.69 37.80
N ALA A 147 -26.62 -12.86 37.60
CA ALA A 147 -27.35 -12.24 38.67
C ALA A 147 -27.93 -13.38 39.55
N LYS A 148 -27.33 -13.59 40.69
CA LYS A 148 -27.94 -14.43 41.74
C LYS A 148 -29.20 -13.72 42.23
N LYS A 149 -30.35 -14.36 42.02
CA LYS A 149 -31.55 -14.06 42.78
C LYS A 149 -31.40 -14.54 44.21
#